data_2a43797f289665f5a295377533d072a2
#
_entry.id   2a43797f289665f5a295377533d072a2
#
_cell.length_a   1.000
_cell.length_b   1.000
_cell.length_c   1.000
_cell.angle_alpha   90.00
_cell.angle_beta   90.00
_cell.angle_gamma   90.00
#
_symmetry.space_group_name_H-M   'P 1'
#
loop_
_entity.id
_entity.type
_entity.pdbx_description
1 polymer ?
#
loop_
_entity_poly.entity_id
_entity_poly.type
_entity_poly.pdbx_seq_one_letter_code
_entity_poly.pdbx_strand_id
1 'polypeptide(L)'
;MKIGWKKSRKGFDMSETDDHEHTHQHDPGHKHPLQPDQDDTITYFKAMEAAVRDLLIEKDLITAEQIRVKIEQMDARVPANGAKIIAKSWMDDEFKNKLIEDPRKAIREFGYDIGPLRLIVLENTERVHNVVVCTLCSCYPRWILGLPPDWYKSREYRSRVVREPREVLKEFGTHISLDTEVRVHDSTADMRYLVLPMRPKGSESMTEEELAALIGRDAMIGVTEVSIL
;
A
#
# COMPACT_ATOMS: atom_id res chain seq x y z
N MET A 1 -30.17 -36.81 30.30
CA MET A 1 -29.62 -37.39 29.07
C MET A 1 -28.25 -36.78 28.86
N LYS A 2 -27.16 -37.48 29.24
CA LYS A 2 -25.77 -36.97 29.22
C LYS A 2 -25.12 -37.45 27.91
N ILE A 3 -24.74 -36.51 27.06
CA ILE A 3 -23.99 -36.80 25.82
C ILE A 3 -22.51 -36.59 26.14
N GLY A 4 -21.76 -37.69 26.20
CA GLY A 4 -20.32 -37.70 26.47
C GLY A 4 -19.50 -37.40 25.21
N TRP A 5 -18.58 -36.44 25.30
CA TRP A 5 -17.56 -36.21 24.29
C TRP A 5 -16.33 -37.08 24.56
N LYS A 6 -16.02 -37.99 23.64
CA LYS A 6 -14.76 -38.74 23.63
C LYS A 6 -13.65 -37.82 23.03
N LYS A 7 -12.64 -37.52 23.86
CA LYS A 7 -11.36 -36.93 23.39
C LYS A 7 -10.51 -38.02 22.74
N SER A 8 -10.28 -37.95 21.45
CA SER A 8 -9.23 -38.70 20.77
C SER A 8 -7.96 -37.82 20.73
N ARG A 9 -6.97 -38.19 21.55
CA ARG A 9 -5.59 -37.66 21.44
C ARG A 9 -4.85 -38.58 20.46
N LYS A 10 -4.53 -38.11 19.27
CA LYS A 10 -3.41 -38.62 18.47
C LYS A 10 -2.22 -37.73 18.69
N GLY A 11 -1.15 -38.30 19.26
CA GLY A 11 0.14 -37.66 19.40
C GLY A 11 0.76 -37.38 18.03
N PHE A 12 1.27 -36.21 17.86
CA PHE A 12 2.06 -35.80 16.69
C PHE A 12 3.53 -36.01 17.07
N ASP A 13 4.15 -37.00 16.43
CA ASP A 13 5.56 -37.34 16.60
C ASP A 13 6.39 -36.31 15.77
N MET A 14 7.21 -35.54 16.47
CA MET A 14 8.14 -34.57 15.87
C MET A 14 9.54 -35.18 15.84
N SER A 15 9.80 -35.98 14.83
CA SER A 15 11.18 -36.34 14.48
C SER A 15 11.28 -36.78 13.02
N GLU A 16 11.49 -35.78 12.16
CA GLU A 16 12.21 -35.92 10.88
C GLU A 16 12.44 -34.50 10.33
N THR A 17 13.63 -34.01 10.60
CA THR A 17 14.20 -32.83 9.93
C THR A 17 14.77 -33.30 8.60
N ASP A 18 14.00 -33.20 7.52
CA ASP A 18 14.53 -33.31 6.17
C ASP A 18 15.01 -31.93 5.72
N ASP A 19 16.33 -31.71 5.87
CA ASP A 19 17.08 -30.64 5.23
C ASP A 19 17.14 -30.90 3.72
N HIS A 20 16.13 -30.47 2.97
CA HIS A 20 16.25 -30.36 1.52
C HIS A 20 16.77 -28.99 1.14
N GLU A 21 18.09 -28.91 0.98
CA GLU A 21 18.75 -27.85 0.20
C GLU A 21 18.21 -27.88 -1.23
N HIS A 22 17.21 -27.04 -1.54
CA HIS A 22 16.80 -26.78 -2.92
C HIS A 22 17.80 -25.84 -3.59
N THR A 23 18.87 -26.40 -4.16
CA THR A 23 19.67 -25.71 -5.16
C THR A 23 18.84 -25.58 -6.43
N HIS A 24 18.27 -24.41 -6.68
CA HIS A 24 17.67 -24.07 -7.96
C HIS A 24 18.76 -23.95 -9.03
N GLN A 25 19.06 -25.05 -9.71
CA GLN A 25 19.75 -25.00 -10.99
C GLN A 25 18.77 -24.45 -12.02
N HIS A 26 18.99 -23.23 -12.50
CA HIS A 26 18.30 -22.69 -13.65
C HIS A 26 18.73 -23.48 -14.90
N ASP A 27 17.90 -24.41 -15.33
CA ASP A 27 18.01 -25.05 -16.64
C ASP A 27 17.45 -24.06 -17.70
N PRO A 28 18.28 -23.51 -18.62
CA PRO A 28 17.85 -22.53 -19.62
C PRO A 28 16.87 -23.12 -20.66
N GLY A 29 16.53 -24.41 -20.60
CA GLY A 29 15.58 -25.10 -21.47
C GLY A 29 14.21 -25.36 -20.85
N HIS A 30 13.97 -25.05 -19.58
CA HIS A 30 12.72 -25.36 -18.92
C HIS A 30 11.61 -24.40 -19.34
N LYS A 31 10.77 -24.83 -20.27
CA LYS A 31 9.54 -24.11 -20.62
C LYS A 31 8.53 -24.35 -19.51
N HIS A 32 8.28 -23.35 -18.69
CA HIS A 32 7.15 -23.38 -17.77
C HIS A 32 5.86 -23.54 -18.57
N PRO A 33 4.96 -24.48 -18.21
CA PRO A 33 3.65 -24.55 -18.85
C PRO A 33 2.94 -23.21 -18.66
N LEU A 34 2.30 -22.72 -19.74
CA LEU A 34 1.43 -21.54 -19.67
C LEU A 34 0.39 -21.81 -18.57
N GLN A 35 0.43 -21.00 -17.52
CA GLN A 35 -0.63 -20.99 -16.53
C GLN A 35 -1.85 -20.30 -17.15
N PRO A 36 -3.08 -20.81 -16.95
CA PRO A 36 -4.27 -20.12 -17.40
C PRO A 36 -4.34 -18.74 -16.74
N ASP A 37 -4.65 -17.71 -17.52
CA ASP A 37 -4.71 -16.31 -17.06
C ASP A 37 -5.83 -16.06 -16.04
N GLN A 38 -6.74 -17.00 -15.88
CA GLN A 38 -7.85 -16.92 -14.92
C GLN A 38 -8.13 -18.29 -14.28
N ASP A 39 -8.37 -18.28 -12.98
CA ASP A 39 -9.04 -19.40 -12.30
C ASP A 39 -10.56 -19.29 -12.60
N ASP A 40 -11.03 -20.11 -13.53
CA ASP A 40 -12.43 -20.15 -13.96
C ASP A 40 -13.39 -20.72 -12.88
N THR A 41 -12.87 -21.09 -11.73
CA THR A 41 -13.69 -21.63 -10.63
C THR A 41 -14.60 -20.52 -10.09
N ILE A 42 -15.89 -20.63 -10.34
CA ILE A 42 -16.91 -19.74 -9.75
C ILE A 42 -17.07 -20.14 -8.28
N THR A 43 -16.50 -19.34 -7.38
CA THR A 43 -16.70 -19.52 -5.95
C THR A 43 -18.12 -19.09 -5.54
N TYR A 44 -18.60 -19.60 -4.39
CA TYR A 44 -19.88 -19.17 -3.80
C TYR A 44 -20.00 -17.63 -3.72
N PHE A 45 -18.94 -16.94 -3.30
CA PHE A 45 -18.96 -15.48 -3.18
C PHE A 45 -18.99 -14.76 -4.54
N LYS A 46 -18.33 -15.29 -5.57
CA LYS A 46 -18.43 -14.76 -6.94
C LYS A 46 -19.84 -14.90 -7.48
N ALA A 47 -20.47 -16.08 -7.27
CA ALA A 47 -21.85 -16.31 -7.69
C ALA A 47 -22.84 -15.40 -6.94
N MET A 48 -22.66 -15.22 -5.63
CA MET A 48 -23.49 -14.34 -4.82
C MET A 48 -23.32 -12.85 -5.22
N GLU A 49 -22.09 -12.39 -5.49
CA GLU A 49 -21.85 -11.03 -5.99
C GLU A 49 -22.62 -10.79 -7.28
N ALA A 50 -22.50 -11.71 -8.26
CA ALA A 50 -23.20 -11.60 -9.54
C ALA A 50 -24.72 -11.55 -9.35
N ALA A 51 -25.28 -12.45 -8.53
CA ALA A 51 -26.72 -12.50 -8.27
C ALA A 51 -27.23 -11.22 -7.59
N VAL A 52 -26.51 -10.69 -6.61
CA VAL A 52 -26.88 -9.42 -5.94
C VAL A 52 -26.79 -8.25 -6.92
N ARG A 53 -25.74 -8.15 -7.71
CA ARG A 53 -25.57 -7.12 -8.74
C ARG A 53 -26.72 -7.14 -9.73
N ASP A 54 -27.04 -8.31 -10.29
CA ASP A 54 -28.07 -8.48 -11.30
C ASP A 54 -29.46 -8.12 -10.73
N LEU A 55 -29.74 -8.51 -9.46
CA LEU A 55 -30.96 -8.15 -8.76
C LEU A 55 -31.09 -6.64 -8.53
N LEU A 56 -29.99 -5.96 -8.19
CA LEU A 56 -29.99 -4.51 -8.01
C LEU A 56 -30.25 -3.77 -9.33
N ILE A 57 -29.72 -4.29 -10.43
CA ILE A 57 -29.97 -3.75 -11.78
C ILE A 57 -31.43 -4.00 -12.19
N GLU A 58 -31.97 -5.22 -12.00
CA GLU A 58 -33.35 -5.56 -12.28
C GLU A 58 -34.36 -4.69 -11.52
N LYS A 59 -33.99 -4.29 -10.30
CA LYS A 59 -34.83 -3.41 -9.46
C LYS A 59 -34.61 -1.91 -9.71
N ASP A 60 -33.85 -1.54 -10.74
CA ASP A 60 -33.50 -0.16 -11.08
C ASP A 60 -32.83 0.64 -9.93
N LEU A 61 -32.18 -0.04 -8.99
CA LEU A 61 -31.46 0.60 -7.89
C LEU A 61 -30.07 1.09 -8.31
N ILE A 62 -29.45 0.39 -9.25
CA ILE A 62 -28.19 0.76 -9.88
C ILE A 62 -28.21 0.41 -11.36
N THR A 63 -27.31 0.98 -12.15
CA THR A 63 -27.15 0.62 -13.57
C THR A 63 -25.79 -0.04 -13.81
N ALA A 64 -25.69 -0.85 -14.87
CA ALA A 64 -24.41 -1.43 -15.31
C ALA A 64 -23.37 -0.33 -15.60
N GLU A 65 -23.81 0.80 -16.15
CA GLU A 65 -22.95 1.97 -16.41
C GLU A 65 -22.39 2.58 -15.12
N GLN A 66 -23.20 2.72 -14.07
CA GLN A 66 -22.70 3.20 -12.77
C GLN A 66 -21.64 2.29 -12.19
N ILE A 67 -21.78 0.97 -12.35
CA ILE A 67 -20.80 -0.01 -11.91
C ILE A 67 -19.51 0.17 -12.71
N ARG A 68 -19.60 0.23 -14.07
CA ARG A 68 -18.45 0.42 -14.95
C ARG A 68 -17.68 1.68 -14.61
N VAL A 69 -18.37 2.82 -14.50
CA VAL A 69 -17.75 4.11 -14.12
C VAL A 69 -17.07 4.01 -12.76
N LYS A 70 -17.67 3.28 -11.80
CA LYS A 70 -17.09 3.11 -10.47
C LYS A 70 -15.82 2.27 -10.48
N ILE A 71 -15.78 1.22 -11.29
CA ILE A 71 -14.57 0.39 -11.48
C ILE A 71 -13.47 1.24 -12.10
N GLU A 72 -13.75 1.95 -13.20
CA GLU A 72 -12.77 2.83 -13.85
C GLU A 72 -12.22 3.91 -12.90
N GLN A 73 -13.07 4.51 -12.07
CA GLN A 73 -12.63 5.45 -11.04
C GLN A 73 -11.71 4.81 -10.00
N MET A 74 -11.90 3.53 -9.69
CA MET A 74 -11.03 2.81 -8.77
C MET A 74 -9.69 2.45 -9.42
N ASP A 75 -9.70 2.04 -10.67
CA ASP A 75 -8.51 1.65 -11.44
C ASP A 75 -7.63 2.88 -11.77
N ALA A 76 -8.25 4.06 -11.94
CA ALA A 76 -7.53 5.32 -12.11
C ALA A 76 -6.77 5.79 -10.86
N ARG A 77 -6.97 5.14 -9.70
CA ARG A 77 -6.25 5.44 -8.47
C ARG A 77 -4.94 4.68 -8.44
N VAL A 78 -3.87 5.36 -8.79
CA VAL A 78 -2.52 4.79 -8.90
C VAL A 78 -1.50 5.63 -8.12
N PRO A 79 -0.35 5.06 -7.70
CA PRO A 79 0.68 5.80 -6.97
C PRO A 79 1.20 7.04 -7.69
N ALA A 80 1.16 7.04 -9.02
CA ALA A 80 1.54 8.20 -9.83
C ALA A 80 0.73 9.47 -9.51
N ASN A 81 -0.51 9.33 -9.02
CA ASN A 81 -1.30 10.48 -8.57
C ASN A 81 -0.68 11.16 -7.34
N GLY A 82 -0.23 10.37 -6.37
CA GLY A 82 0.50 10.87 -5.21
C GLY A 82 1.86 11.45 -5.60
N ALA A 83 2.58 10.79 -6.52
CA ALA A 83 3.88 11.26 -7.00
C ALA A 83 3.82 12.66 -7.61
N LYS A 84 2.79 12.98 -8.42
CA LYS A 84 2.57 14.33 -8.98
C LYS A 84 2.37 15.37 -7.88
N ILE A 85 1.58 15.05 -6.85
CA ILE A 85 1.35 15.95 -5.71
C ILE A 85 2.66 16.24 -4.96
N ILE A 86 3.46 15.20 -4.72
CA ILE A 86 4.77 15.34 -4.06
C ILE A 86 5.73 16.14 -4.92
N ALA A 87 5.85 15.85 -6.23
CA ALA A 87 6.73 16.57 -7.15
C ALA A 87 6.40 18.06 -7.18
N LYS A 88 5.11 18.43 -7.29
CA LYS A 88 4.68 19.83 -7.19
C LYS A 88 5.09 20.46 -5.86
N SER A 89 4.95 19.75 -4.73
CA SER A 89 5.34 20.30 -3.43
C SER A 89 6.85 20.54 -3.28
N TRP A 90 7.68 19.83 -4.06
CA TRP A 90 9.11 20.09 -4.10
C TRP A 90 9.51 21.29 -4.96
N MET A 91 8.63 21.70 -5.87
CA MET A 91 8.85 22.83 -6.79
C MET A 91 8.19 24.12 -6.31
N ASP A 92 7.20 24.04 -5.43
CA ASP A 92 6.34 25.13 -5.00
C ASP A 92 6.14 25.07 -3.47
N ASP A 93 6.85 25.94 -2.75
CA ASP A 93 6.80 26.01 -1.30
C ASP A 93 5.43 26.47 -0.78
N GLU A 94 4.70 27.31 -1.52
CA GLU A 94 3.34 27.73 -1.15
C GLU A 94 2.39 26.52 -1.22
N PHE A 95 2.48 25.76 -2.31
CA PHE A 95 1.72 24.52 -2.45
C PHE A 95 2.11 23.49 -1.37
N LYS A 96 3.41 23.34 -1.05
CA LYS A 96 3.89 22.46 0.02
C LYS A 96 3.26 22.81 1.36
N ASN A 97 3.29 24.08 1.74
CA ASN A 97 2.69 24.55 2.98
C ASN A 97 1.17 24.27 3.01
N LYS A 98 0.48 24.53 1.92
CA LYS A 98 -0.93 24.22 1.76
C LYS A 98 -1.22 22.73 1.86
N LEU A 99 -0.34 21.88 1.28
CA LEU A 99 -0.47 20.43 1.34
C LEU A 99 -0.33 19.90 2.76
N ILE A 100 0.54 20.49 3.57
CA ILE A 100 0.75 20.12 4.98
C ILE A 100 -0.40 20.62 5.85
N GLU A 101 -0.85 21.86 5.68
CA GLU A 101 -1.88 22.49 6.52
C GLU A 101 -3.31 22.01 6.18
N ASP A 102 -3.66 21.95 4.90
CA ASP A 102 -4.96 21.50 4.40
C ASP A 102 -4.79 20.57 3.19
N PRO A 103 -4.41 19.29 3.44
CA PRO A 103 -4.19 18.31 2.37
C PRO A 103 -5.40 18.16 1.45
N ARG A 104 -6.61 18.24 2.00
CA ARG A 104 -7.86 18.12 1.23
C ARG A 104 -7.97 19.21 0.16
N LYS A 105 -7.68 20.45 0.55
CA LYS A 105 -7.75 21.60 -0.37
C LYS A 105 -6.67 21.51 -1.45
N ALA A 106 -5.43 21.16 -1.06
CA ALA A 106 -4.33 21.02 -2.00
C ALA A 106 -4.58 19.88 -3.01
N ILE A 107 -5.05 18.71 -2.56
CA ILE A 107 -5.27 17.52 -3.39
C ILE A 107 -6.43 17.76 -4.38
N ARG A 108 -7.43 18.55 -4.01
CA ARG A 108 -8.54 18.92 -4.92
C ARG A 108 -8.07 19.72 -6.14
N GLU A 109 -6.95 20.43 -6.09
CA GLU A 109 -6.39 21.12 -7.25
C GLU A 109 -5.98 20.15 -8.37
N PHE A 110 -5.69 18.89 -8.01
CA PHE A 110 -5.44 17.79 -8.95
C PHE A 110 -6.71 17.03 -9.38
N GLY A 111 -7.89 17.48 -8.96
CA GLY A 111 -9.16 16.82 -9.26
C GLY A 111 -9.44 15.57 -8.41
N TYR A 112 -8.65 15.30 -7.36
CA TYR A 112 -8.88 14.15 -6.49
C TYR A 112 -9.71 14.52 -5.27
N ASP A 113 -10.64 13.63 -4.91
CA ASP A 113 -11.41 13.74 -3.68
C ASP A 113 -11.00 12.64 -2.70
N ILE A 114 -10.56 13.05 -1.52
CA ILE A 114 -10.15 12.14 -0.44
C ILE A 114 -11.31 11.69 0.45
N GLY A 115 -12.55 12.00 0.08
CA GLY A 115 -13.74 11.62 0.84
C GLY A 115 -13.82 12.27 2.24
N PRO A 116 -14.58 11.71 3.20
CA PRO A 116 -14.80 12.32 4.51
C PRO A 116 -13.62 12.15 5.49
N LEU A 117 -12.66 11.27 5.18
CA LEU A 117 -11.58 10.92 6.09
C LEU A 117 -10.55 12.05 6.21
N ARG A 118 -9.87 12.10 7.36
CA ARG A 118 -8.76 13.01 7.59
C ARG A 118 -7.47 12.46 6.99
N LEU A 119 -6.81 13.23 6.16
CA LEU A 119 -5.46 12.98 5.70
C LEU A 119 -4.49 13.90 6.43
N ILE A 120 -3.37 13.34 6.87
CA ILE A 120 -2.25 14.08 7.45
C ILE A 120 -1.03 13.83 6.56
N VAL A 121 -0.38 14.90 6.13
CA VAL A 121 0.89 14.82 5.39
C VAL A 121 2.04 14.97 6.37
N LEU A 122 3.00 14.06 6.29
CA LEU A 122 4.14 13.94 7.18
C LEU A 122 5.41 14.25 6.39
N GLU A 123 6.00 15.40 6.63
CA GLU A 123 7.25 15.80 5.95
C GLU A 123 8.45 15.07 6.56
N ASN A 124 9.24 14.41 5.70
CA ASN A 124 10.55 13.91 6.04
C ASN A 124 11.58 15.05 5.96
N THR A 125 12.50 15.03 6.90
CA THR A 125 13.62 15.99 6.99
C THR A 125 14.92 15.25 7.30
N GLU A 126 16.05 15.92 7.28
CA GLU A 126 17.34 15.32 7.68
C GLU A 126 17.30 14.76 9.13
N ARG A 127 16.40 15.28 9.97
CA ARG A 127 16.28 14.89 11.39
C ARG A 127 15.15 13.91 11.67
N VAL A 128 14.18 13.81 10.78
CA VAL A 128 12.96 12.99 11.01
C VAL A 128 12.62 12.20 9.75
N HIS A 129 12.50 10.89 9.91
CA HIS A 129 12.00 9.98 8.91
C HIS A 129 10.68 9.36 9.38
N ASN A 130 9.61 9.58 8.62
CA ASN A 130 8.27 9.11 8.95
C ASN A 130 7.96 7.80 8.23
N VAL A 131 7.33 6.87 8.93
CA VAL A 131 6.86 5.59 8.39
C VAL A 131 5.40 5.39 8.74
N VAL A 132 4.60 4.94 7.79
CA VAL A 132 3.16 4.73 7.98
C VAL A 132 2.84 3.25 8.10
N VAL A 133 1.97 2.92 9.04
CA VAL A 133 1.43 1.58 9.24
C VAL A 133 -0.07 1.66 9.54
N CYS A 134 -0.78 0.55 9.45
CA CYS A 134 -2.04 0.32 10.16
C CYS A 134 -1.95 -1.01 10.90
N THR A 135 -1.79 -0.97 12.24
CA THR A 135 -1.62 -2.17 13.05
C THR A 135 -2.88 -3.04 13.09
N LEU A 136 -4.05 -2.47 12.92
CA LEU A 136 -5.34 -3.17 13.00
C LEU A 136 -5.76 -3.83 11.68
N CYS A 137 -5.53 -3.16 10.56
CA CYS A 137 -6.02 -3.64 9.26
C CYS A 137 -5.10 -3.20 8.11
N SER A 138 -5.59 -2.39 7.17
CA SER A 138 -4.85 -1.91 6.01
C SER A 138 -5.26 -0.47 5.65
N CYS A 139 -5.47 0.36 6.67
CA CYS A 139 -5.82 1.77 6.50
C CYS A 139 -4.72 2.51 5.74
N TYR A 140 -5.06 3.07 4.58
CA TYR A 140 -4.13 3.51 3.56
C TYR A 140 -4.77 4.63 2.72
N PRO A 141 -4.04 5.63 2.22
CA PRO A 141 -4.60 6.72 1.43
C PRO A 141 -4.93 6.29 -0.01
N ARG A 142 -5.91 5.39 -0.17
CA ARG A 142 -6.28 4.71 -1.42
C ARG A 142 -6.72 5.64 -2.54
N TRP A 143 -7.19 6.84 -2.21
CA TRP A 143 -7.69 7.81 -3.21
C TRP A 143 -6.59 8.31 -4.15
N ILE A 144 -5.36 8.40 -3.65
CA ILE A 144 -4.20 8.94 -4.36
C ILE A 144 -3.10 7.91 -4.59
N LEU A 145 -3.09 6.78 -3.87
CA LEU A 145 -2.06 5.75 -4.00
C LEU A 145 -2.58 4.42 -4.55
N GLY A 146 -3.89 4.32 -4.82
CA GLY A 146 -4.51 3.06 -5.26
C GLY A 146 -4.61 2.01 -4.16
N LEU A 147 -4.54 0.73 -4.51
CA LEU A 147 -4.61 -0.36 -3.53
C LEU A 147 -3.30 -0.49 -2.75
N PRO A 148 -3.37 -0.80 -1.44
CA PRO A 148 -2.16 -1.05 -0.66
C PRO A 148 -1.44 -2.31 -1.18
N PRO A 149 -0.10 -2.33 -1.17
CA PRO A 149 0.66 -3.51 -1.53
C PRO A 149 0.46 -4.63 -0.50
N ASP A 150 0.70 -5.88 -0.89
CA ASP A 150 0.45 -7.02 -0.03
C ASP A 150 1.31 -7.02 1.23
N TRP A 151 2.58 -6.59 1.12
CA TRP A 151 3.46 -6.47 2.27
C TRP A 151 2.91 -5.50 3.33
N TYR A 152 2.24 -4.39 2.92
CA TYR A 152 1.65 -3.42 3.86
C TYR A 152 0.54 -4.05 4.72
N LYS A 153 -0.16 -5.04 4.18
CA LYS A 153 -1.24 -5.80 4.85
C LYS A 153 -0.71 -6.95 5.69
N SER A 154 0.53 -7.36 5.51
CA SER A 154 1.13 -8.52 6.20
C SER A 154 1.17 -8.32 7.71
N ARG A 155 1.05 -9.40 8.46
CA ARG A 155 1.17 -9.36 9.93
C ARG A 155 2.59 -9.02 10.35
N GLU A 156 3.58 -9.47 9.58
CA GLU A 156 5.00 -9.25 9.79
C GLU A 156 5.30 -7.75 9.77
N TYR A 157 4.97 -7.05 8.68
CA TYR A 157 5.17 -5.61 8.59
C TYR A 157 4.46 -4.87 9.72
N ARG A 158 3.16 -5.12 9.91
CA ARG A 158 2.33 -4.41 10.89
C ARG A 158 2.79 -4.57 12.33
N SER A 159 3.30 -5.76 12.70
CA SER A 159 3.77 -6.04 14.05
C SER A 159 5.20 -5.59 14.31
N ARG A 160 6.07 -5.65 13.27
CA ARG A 160 7.48 -5.38 13.41
C ARG A 160 7.82 -3.90 13.28
N VAL A 161 7.18 -3.19 12.34
CA VAL A 161 7.52 -1.78 12.08
C VAL A 161 7.33 -0.88 13.30
N VAL A 162 6.40 -1.19 14.21
CA VAL A 162 6.19 -0.43 15.45
C VAL A 162 7.22 -0.74 16.54
N ARG A 163 7.89 -1.90 16.48
CA ARG A 163 8.86 -2.35 17.51
C ARG A 163 10.30 -2.16 17.06
N GLU A 164 10.57 -2.41 15.79
CA GLU A 164 11.91 -2.41 15.19
C GLU A 164 11.91 -1.72 13.82
N PRO A 165 11.45 -0.44 13.71
CA PRO A 165 11.26 0.22 12.44
C PRO A 165 12.53 0.27 11.59
N ARG A 166 13.70 0.49 12.21
CA ARG A 166 14.97 0.58 11.49
C ARG A 166 15.36 -0.74 10.82
N GLU A 167 15.10 -1.87 11.47
CA GLU A 167 15.39 -3.18 10.89
C GLU A 167 14.43 -3.47 9.72
N VAL A 168 13.16 -3.13 9.86
CA VAL A 168 12.19 -3.22 8.76
C VAL A 168 12.62 -2.34 7.59
N LEU A 169 13.02 -1.09 7.83
CA LEU A 169 13.51 -0.19 6.77
C LEU A 169 14.73 -0.77 6.02
N LYS A 170 15.68 -1.39 6.73
CA LYS A 170 16.82 -2.07 6.10
C LYS A 170 16.39 -3.19 5.15
N GLU A 171 15.35 -3.94 5.47
CA GLU A 171 14.81 -4.99 4.59
C GLU A 171 14.23 -4.40 3.29
N PHE A 172 13.77 -3.14 3.32
CA PHE A 172 13.39 -2.38 2.12
C PHE A 172 14.59 -1.70 1.43
N GLY A 173 15.81 -1.92 1.91
CA GLY A 173 17.04 -1.31 1.38
C GLY A 173 17.28 0.12 1.88
N THR A 174 16.54 0.59 2.89
CA THR A 174 16.62 1.96 3.41
C THR A 174 17.46 2.01 4.69
N HIS A 175 18.55 2.76 4.65
CA HIS A 175 19.49 2.90 5.77
C HIS A 175 19.42 4.31 6.36
N ILE A 176 18.66 4.46 7.42
CA ILE A 176 18.46 5.76 8.10
C ILE A 176 19.58 5.99 9.12
N SER A 177 20.22 7.17 9.06
CA SER A 177 21.25 7.58 10.01
C SER A 177 20.76 7.47 11.47
N LEU A 178 21.67 7.15 12.39
CA LEU A 178 21.38 7.11 13.83
C LEU A 178 20.97 8.48 14.37
N ASP A 179 21.41 9.57 13.73
CA ASP A 179 21.07 10.94 14.12
C ASP A 179 19.68 11.37 13.64
N THR A 180 19.03 10.58 12.77
CA THR A 180 17.68 10.83 12.27
C THR A 180 16.67 10.06 13.11
N GLU A 181 15.69 10.74 13.67
CA GLU A 181 14.58 10.11 14.40
C GLU A 181 13.65 9.37 13.43
N VAL A 182 13.33 8.10 13.69
CA VAL A 182 12.31 7.36 12.95
C VAL A 182 11.00 7.39 13.71
N ARG A 183 9.96 7.96 13.09
CA ARG A 183 8.60 8.07 13.64
C ARG A 183 7.65 7.15 12.90
N VAL A 184 6.98 6.27 13.65
CA VAL A 184 5.97 5.36 13.10
C VAL A 184 4.59 5.91 13.39
N HIS A 185 3.78 6.06 12.34
CA HIS A 185 2.42 6.61 12.42
C HIS A 185 1.39 5.52 12.11
N ASP A 186 0.55 5.22 13.09
CA ASP A 186 -0.49 4.20 12.98
C ASP A 186 -1.80 4.81 12.45
N SER A 187 -2.19 4.44 11.24
CA SER A 187 -3.45 4.86 10.63
C SER A 187 -4.65 4.25 11.34
N THR A 188 -5.71 5.03 11.49
CA THR A 188 -6.96 4.59 12.13
C THR A 188 -8.11 4.52 11.13
N ALA A 189 -9.31 4.18 11.59
CA ALA A 189 -10.52 4.17 10.75
C ALA A 189 -10.79 5.55 10.12
N ASP A 190 -10.51 6.64 10.85
CA ASP A 190 -10.86 8.01 10.45
C ASP A 190 -9.68 8.81 9.91
N MET A 191 -8.45 8.32 10.10
CA MET A 191 -7.21 9.05 9.81
C MET A 191 -6.28 8.24 8.93
N ARG A 192 -5.70 8.91 7.93
CA ARG A 192 -4.69 8.38 7.00
C ARG A 192 -3.49 9.29 7.00
N TYR A 193 -2.35 8.71 6.71
CA TYR A 193 -1.09 9.43 6.58
C TYR A 193 -0.52 9.28 5.17
N LEU A 194 0.12 10.32 4.69
CA LEU A 194 0.93 10.36 3.48
C LEU A 194 2.29 10.92 3.86
N VAL A 195 3.36 10.22 3.53
CA VAL A 195 4.71 10.74 3.71
C VAL A 195 5.05 11.63 2.52
N LEU A 196 5.52 12.85 2.83
CA LEU A 196 6.20 13.73 1.91
C LEU A 196 7.70 13.46 2.04
N PRO A 197 8.30 12.66 1.15
CA PRO A 197 9.71 12.34 1.21
C PRO A 197 10.56 13.57 0.90
N MET A 198 11.82 13.56 1.34
CA MET A 198 12.78 14.61 0.98
C MET A 198 13.04 14.57 -0.53
N ARG A 199 13.19 15.76 -1.11
CA ARG A 199 13.65 15.92 -2.49
C ARG A 199 15.08 15.38 -2.60
N PRO A 200 15.40 14.49 -3.55
CA PRO A 200 16.74 13.95 -3.68
C PRO A 200 17.75 15.04 -4.09
N LYS A 201 18.93 15.01 -3.49
CA LYS A 201 20.02 15.92 -3.82
C LYS A 201 20.43 15.72 -5.28
N GLY A 202 20.72 16.79 -5.99
CA GLY A 202 21.09 16.73 -7.41
C GLY A 202 19.91 16.76 -8.37
N SER A 203 18.66 16.89 -7.85
CA SER A 203 17.46 16.97 -8.69
C SER A 203 16.99 18.40 -8.98
N GLU A 204 17.81 19.41 -8.67
CA GLU A 204 17.42 20.83 -8.72
C GLU A 204 17.03 21.30 -10.13
N SER A 205 17.61 20.69 -11.17
CA SER A 205 17.33 20.99 -12.57
C SER A 205 16.22 20.16 -13.21
N MET A 206 15.65 19.21 -12.48
CA MET A 206 14.62 18.31 -13.00
C MET A 206 13.25 19.00 -13.05
N THR A 207 12.49 18.68 -14.10
CA THR A 207 11.09 19.09 -14.25
C THR A 207 10.18 18.38 -13.23
N GLU A 208 8.95 18.88 -13.08
CA GLU A 208 7.95 18.26 -12.20
C GLU A 208 7.64 16.81 -12.63
N GLU A 209 7.57 16.54 -13.94
CA GLU A 209 7.32 15.23 -14.51
C GLU A 209 8.48 14.25 -14.24
N GLU A 210 9.73 14.71 -14.40
CA GLU A 210 10.91 13.91 -14.10
C GLU A 210 11.00 13.59 -12.60
N LEU A 211 10.71 14.57 -11.74
CA LEU A 211 10.63 14.38 -10.30
C LEU A 211 9.53 13.38 -9.92
N ALA A 212 8.34 13.51 -10.52
CA ALA A 212 7.23 12.58 -10.25
C ALA A 212 7.58 11.14 -10.65
N ALA A 213 8.36 10.94 -11.72
CA ALA A 213 8.81 9.62 -12.16
C ALA A 213 9.75 8.92 -11.17
N LEU A 214 10.46 9.66 -10.31
CA LEU A 214 11.33 9.12 -9.28
C LEU A 214 10.55 8.59 -8.05
N ILE A 215 9.33 9.09 -7.84
CA ILE A 215 8.58 8.87 -6.59
C ILE A 215 7.75 7.61 -6.67
N GLY A 216 8.23 6.57 -6.02
CA GLY A 216 7.49 5.32 -5.84
C GLY A 216 6.46 5.38 -4.70
N ARG A 217 5.51 4.43 -4.71
CA ARG A 217 4.55 4.23 -3.61
C ARG A 217 5.22 4.09 -2.26
N ASP A 218 6.29 3.32 -2.21
CA ASP A 218 6.98 2.94 -0.98
C ASP A 218 7.62 4.14 -0.29
N ALA A 219 8.08 5.14 -1.05
CA ALA A 219 8.55 6.42 -0.51
C ALA A 219 7.42 7.22 0.13
N MET A 220 6.20 7.16 -0.42
CA MET A 220 5.02 7.85 0.13
C MET A 220 4.39 7.13 1.34
N ILE A 221 4.84 5.90 1.62
CA ILE A 221 4.56 5.17 2.87
C ILE A 221 5.71 5.38 3.87
N GLY A 222 6.87 5.76 3.38
CA GLY A 222 8.08 6.03 4.17
C GLY A 222 8.96 4.81 4.40
N VAL A 223 8.80 3.72 3.63
CA VAL A 223 9.68 2.55 3.74
C VAL A 223 10.90 2.63 2.81
N THR A 224 10.89 3.55 1.83
CA THR A 224 12.05 3.87 0.99
C THR A 224 12.31 5.36 0.93
N GLU A 225 13.52 5.74 0.59
CA GLU A 225 13.88 7.11 0.20
C GLU A 225 13.80 7.27 -1.32
N VAL A 226 13.68 8.52 -1.78
CA VAL A 226 13.75 8.83 -3.22
C VAL A 226 15.20 9.12 -3.60
N SER A 227 15.69 8.51 -4.66
CA SER A 227 17.03 8.71 -5.20
C SER A 227 17.00 8.92 -6.71
N ILE A 228 17.99 9.64 -7.22
CA ILE A 228 18.29 9.69 -8.65
C ILE A 228 19.05 8.39 -8.97
N LEU A 229 18.58 7.64 -9.97
CA LEU A 229 19.22 6.40 -10.43
C LEU A 229 20.47 6.70 -11.23
#